data_2f8b5c93fb5f228193fa3b50934d5689
#
_entry.id   2f8b5c93fb5f228193fa3b50934d5689
#
_cell.length_a   1.000
_cell.length_b   1.000
_cell.length_c   1.000
_cell.angle_alpha   90.00
_cell.angle_beta   90.00
_cell.angle_gamma   90.00
#
_symmetry.space_group_name_H-M   'P 1'
#
loop_
_entity.id
_entity.type
_entity.pdbx_description
1 polymer ?
#
loop_
_entity_poly.entity_id
_entity_poly.type
_entity_poly.pdbx_seq_one_letter_code
_entity_poly.pdbx_strand_id
1 'polypeptide(L)'
;RSRPDHLWHWVFYVGPDNKEVPYTGVGAVFRYRLKDHSLSVHASGLRNSCGISFDPNWRLFANDNDQEGAAASPGKLVYAPRHSWHGWVRGWSARQSPKRRDLLPVVNLELDVPVGQCWYEGSVLVANWGNRTVSRHLISANGAGFAAPTDFFLRGDGLRRPVSITPLNDGRMVVSVCYMQGNEGSPVRQTDLL
;
A
#
# COMPACT_ATOMS: atom_id res chain seq x y z
N ARG A 1 -27.01 -24.99 7.05
CA ARG A 1 -26.75 -24.50 5.66
C ARG A 1 -25.28 -24.74 5.40
N SER A 2 -24.96 -25.66 4.51
CA SER A 2 -23.60 -25.96 4.06
C SER A 2 -22.97 -24.72 3.45
N ARG A 3 -21.80 -24.33 3.96
CA ARG A 3 -20.98 -23.26 3.36
C ARG A 3 -20.58 -23.74 1.96
N PRO A 4 -20.62 -22.88 0.93
CA PRO A 4 -20.07 -23.26 -0.37
C PRO A 4 -18.55 -23.47 -0.19
N ASP A 5 -18.08 -24.66 -0.51
CA ASP A 5 -16.67 -25.09 -0.33
C ASP A 5 -15.69 -24.49 -1.34
N HIS A 6 -15.99 -23.38 -1.96
CA HIS A 6 -15.21 -22.85 -3.05
C HIS A 6 -14.56 -21.52 -2.74
N LEU A 7 -13.28 -21.55 -2.34
CA LEU A 7 -12.24 -20.53 -2.52
C LEU A 7 -12.32 -19.23 -1.70
N TRP A 8 -13.38 -18.97 -0.96
CA TRP A 8 -13.55 -17.73 -0.20
C TRP A 8 -13.80 -18.05 1.26
N HIS A 9 -12.74 -18.04 2.06
CA HIS A 9 -12.93 -18.06 3.51
C HIS A 9 -13.30 -16.63 3.95
N TRP A 10 -14.53 -16.45 4.38
CA TRP A 10 -14.92 -15.26 5.10
C TRP A 10 -14.14 -15.22 6.40
N VAL A 11 -13.43 -14.15 6.61
CA VAL A 11 -12.76 -13.84 7.87
C VAL A 11 -13.56 -12.75 8.53
N PHE A 12 -13.62 -12.77 9.85
CA PHE A 12 -14.35 -11.81 10.63
C PHE A 12 -13.36 -11.03 11.48
N TYR A 13 -13.48 -9.72 11.46
CA TYR A 13 -12.90 -8.87 12.48
C TYR A 13 -13.98 -8.53 13.47
N VAL A 14 -13.69 -8.62 14.78
CA VAL A 14 -14.58 -8.19 15.84
C VAL A 14 -14.21 -6.75 16.18
N GLY A 15 -15.14 -5.84 15.96
CA GLY A 15 -14.99 -4.44 16.37
C GLY A 15 -15.06 -4.28 17.90
N PRO A 16 -14.67 -3.12 18.46
CA PRO A 16 -14.82 -2.84 19.89
C PRO A 16 -16.27 -2.83 20.37
N ASP A 17 -17.24 -2.76 19.47
CA ASP A 17 -18.67 -2.91 19.70
C ASP A 17 -19.14 -4.39 19.72
N ASN A 18 -18.19 -5.34 19.70
CA ASN A 18 -18.41 -6.79 19.62
C ASN A 18 -19.17 -7.26 18.38
N LYS A 19 -19.26 -6.42 17.34
CA LYS A 19 -19.87 -6.83 16.07
C LYS A 19 -18.83 -7.40 15.14
N GLU A 20 -19.21 -8.50 14.49
CA GLU A 20 -18.41 -9.11 13.44
C GLU A 20 -18.50 -8.30 12.16
N VAL A 21 -17.34 -8.02 11.55
CA VAL A 21 -17.23 -7.38 10.25
C VAL A 21 -16.76 -8.43 9.26
N PRO A 22 -17.64 -8.97 8.41
CA PRO A 22 -17.27 -9.96 7.42
C PRO A 22 -16.47 -9.31 6.29
N TYR A 23 -15.39 -9.98 5.87
CA TYR A 23 -14.66 -9.60 4.68
C TYR A 23 -14.01 -10.83 4.01
N THR A 24 -13.51 -10.66 2.81
CA THR A 24 -13.06 -11.77 1.94
C THR A 24 -11.75 -12.46 2.38
N GLY A 25 -11.13 -12.03 3.48
CA GLY A 25 -9.88 -12.63 3.98
C GLY A 25 -8.65 -12.28 3.15
N VAL A 26 -8.73 -11.23 2.32
CA VAL A 26 -7.63 -10.63 1.57
C VAL A 26 -7.28 -9.28 2.18
N GLY A 27 -6.22 -8.62 1.70
CA GLY A 27 -5.88 -7.28 2.17
C GLY A 27 -7.05 -6.31 2.09
N ALA A 28 -7.23 -5.50 3.10
CA ALA A 28 -8.33 -4.55 3.21
C ALA A 28 -7.92 -3.29 3.99
N VAL A 29 -8.61 -2.21 3.70
CA VAL A 29 -8.60 -1.00 4.52
C VAL A 29 -9.84 -0.99 5.37
N PHE A 30 -9.68 -0.90 6.67
CA PHE A 30 -10.78 -0.78 7.62
C PHE A 30 -11.00 0.66 8.01
N ARG A 31 -12.27 1.00 8.26
CA ARG A 31 -12.67 2.27 8.83
C ARG A 31 -13.23 2.05 10.22
N TYR A 32 -12.57 2.66 11.20
CA TYR A 32 -13.05 2.73 12.56
C TYR A 32 -13.66 4.10 12.83
N ARG A 33 -14.86 4.13 13.39
CA ARG A 33 -15.55 5.37 13.78
C ARG A 33 -15.45 5.57 15.28
N LEU A 34 -14.82 6.66 15.71
CA LEU A 34 -14.62 6.96 17.13
C LEU A 34 -15.90 7.23 17.88
N LYS A 35 -16.93 7.81 17.23
CA LYS A 35 -18.18 8.24 17.88
C LYS A 35 -18.99 7.08 18.43
N ASP A 36 -19.07 5.98 17.72
CA ASP A 36 -19.91 4.81 18.04
C ASP A 36 -19.12 3.50 18.09
N HIS A 37 -17.79 3.61 18.04
CA HIS A 37 -16.85 2.50 18.07
C HIS A 37 -17.09 1.44 16.96
N SER A 38 -17.79 1.81 15.89
CA SER A 38 -18.08 0.87 14.81
C SER A 38 -16.88 0.65 13.90
N LEU A 39 -16.69 -0.59 13.47
CA LEU A 39 -15.69 -1.01 12.49
C LEU A 39 -16.40 -1.42 11.20
N SER A 40 -15.85 -1.04 10.05
CA SER A 40 -16.36 -1.44 8.74
C SER A 40 -15.22 -1.60 7.74
N VAL A 41 -15.42 -2.42 6.70
CA VAL A 41 -14.50 -2.49 5.57
C VAL A 41 -14.70 -1.24 4.71
N HIS A 42 -13.63 -0.50 4.45
CA HIS A 42 -13.63 0.66 3.56
C HIS A 42 -13.38 0.25 2.12
N ALA A 43 -12.30 -0.51 1.89
CA ALA A 43 -11.92 -1.06 0.59
C ALA A 43 -11.29 -2.44 0.81
N SER A 44 -11.34 -3.32 -0.18
CA SER A 44 -10.81 -4.68 -0.09
C SER A 44 -10.27 -5.18 -1.43
N GLY A 45 -9.80 -6.42 -1.46
CA GLY A 45 -9.18 -6.96 -2.66
C GLY A 45 -7.76 -6.45 -2.89
N LEU A 46 -7.11 -5.99 -1.85
CA LEU A 46 -5.69 -5.71 -1.78
C LEU A 46 -4.93 -6.96 -1.34
N ARG A 47 -3.61 -7.00 -1.58
CA ARG A 47 -2.77 -8.08 -1.07
C ARG A 47 -2.10 -7.69 0.25
N ASN A 48 -1.28 -6.67 0.20
CA ASN A 48 -0.45 -6.23 1.32
C ASN A 48 -0.28 -4.70 1.27
N SER A 49 -1.36 -4.02 1.60
CA SER A 49 -1.36 -2.55 1.68
C SER A 49 -0.69 -2.12 2.98
N CYS A 50 0.43 -1.42 2.86
CA CYS A 50 1.23 -0.97 4.01
C CYS A 50 1.07 0.53 4.28
N GLY A 51 0.67 1.31 3.28
CA GLY A 51 0.51 2.76 3.38
C GLY A 51 -0.81 3.24 2.84
N ILE A 52 -1.42 4.18 3.57
CA ILE A 52 -2.61 4.90 3.13
C ILE A 52 -2.39 6.40 3.35
N SER A 53 -2.99 7.22 2.50
CA SER A 53 -3.00 8.67 2.65
C SER A 53 -4.30 9.26 2.11
N PHE A 54 -4.65 10.45 2.61
CA PHE A 54 -5.79 11.20 2.12
C PHE A 54 -5.31 12.46 1.42
N ASP A 55 -5.99 12.83 0.36
CA ASP A 55 -5.85 14.15 -0.21
C ASP A 55 -6.71 15.18 0.56
N PRO A 56 -6.63 16.50 0.23
CA PRO A 56 -7.43 17.53 0.87
C PRO A 56 -8.95 17.35 0.73
N ASN A 57 -9.42 16.56 -0.22
CA ASN A 57 -10.82 16.24 -0.42
C ASN A 57 -11.23 14.92 0.25
N TRP A 58 -10.40 14.38 1.15
CA TRP A 58 -10.63 13.12 1.86
C TRP A 58 -10.76 11.89 0.95
N ARG A 59 -10.12 11.94 -0.23
CA ARG A 59 -10.02 10.79 -1.11
C ARG A 59 -8.86 9.93 -0.68
N LEU A 60 -9.12 8.63 -0.48
CA LEU A 60 -8.13 7.68 0.00
C LEU A 60 -7.30 7.13 -1.15
N PHE A 61 -6.00 7.17 -0.97
CA PHE A 61 -5.02 6.45 -1.78
C PHE A 61 -4.32 5.40 -0.91
N ALA A 62 -4.10 4.22 -1.48
CA ALA A 62 -3.42 3.13 -0.81
C ALA A 62 -2.33 2.56 -1.73
N ASN A 63 -1.16 2.29 -1.18
CA ASN A 63 -0.21 1.45 -1.89
C ASN A 63 -0.51 -0.03 -1.63
N ASP A 64 -0.16 -0.87 -2.56
CA ASP A 64 -0.31 -2.31 -2.41
C ASP A 64 0.94 -3.03 -2.93
N ASN A 65 1.51 -3.82 -2.08
CA ASN A 65 2.64 -4.67 -2.44
C ASN A 65 2.09 -5.99 -2.99
N ASP A 66 2.12 -6.11 -4.30
CA ASP A 66 1.54 -7.24 -5.03
C ASP A 66 2.58 -8.28 -5.47
N GLN A 67 3.81 -8.17 -4.97
CA GLN A 67 4.89 -9.04 -5.35
C GLN A 67 4.78 -10.42 -4.69
N GLU A 68 4.41 -11.43 -5.45
CA GLU A 68 4.53 -12.83 -5.05
C GLU A 68 5.80 -13.47 -5.61
N GLY A 69 6.94 -13.14 -5.02
CA GLY A 69 8.20 -13.87 -5.24
C GLY A 69 8.75 -13.91 -6.68
N ALA A 70 8.14 -13.20 -7.60
CA ALA A 70 8.56 -13.13 -8.97
C ALA A 70 8.72 -11.67 -9.41
N ALA A 71 9.78 -11.39 -10.14
CA ALA A 71 10.11 -10.07 -10.72
C ALA A 71 9.00 -9.46 -11.62
N ALA A 72 7.82 -10.04 -11.67
CA ALA A 72 6.77 -9.74 -12.63
C ALA A 72 5.50 -9.13 -12.02
N SER A 73 5.45 -8.87 -10.71
CA SER A 73 4.27 -8.27 -10.07
C SER A 73 4.71 -7.13 -9.15
N PRO A 74 5.06 -6.00 -9.70
CA PRO A 74 5.43 -4.83 -8.91
C PRO A 74 4.23 -4.27 -8.17
N GLY A 75 4.51 -3.59 -7.07
CA GLY A 75 3.51 -2.89 -6.30
C GLY A 75 2.80 -1.78 -7.09
N LYS A 76 1.70 -1.33 -6.58
CA LYS A 76 0.84 -0.34 -7.21
C LYS A 76 0.37 0.71 -6.21
N LEU A 77 -0.03 1.86 -6.74
CA LEU A 77 -0.79 2.86 -6.01
C LEU A 77 -2.22 2.86 -6.55
N VAL A 78 -3.20 2.77 -5.68
CA VAL A 78 -4.62 2.74 -6.07
C VAL A 78 -5.38 3.89 -5.43
N TYR A 79 -6.38 4.39 -6.14
CA TYR A 79 -7.45 5.17 -5.54
C TYR A 79 -8.46 4.19 -4.94
N ALA A 80 -8.71 4.32 -3.65
CA ALA A 80 -9.51 3.36 -2.88
C ALA A 80 -10.80 4.02 -2.34
N PRO A 81 -11.80 4.30 -3.19
CA PRO A 81 -13.07 4.81 -2.72
C PRO A 81 -13.79 3.79 -1.84
N ARG A 82 -14.73 4.27 -1.05
CA ARG A 82 -15.50 3.43 -0.15
C ARG A 82 -16.21 2.30 -0.91
N HIS A 83 -16.12 1.07 -0.37
CA HIS A 83 -16.68 -0.16 -0.93
C HIS A 83 -16.02 -0.63 -2.24
N SER A 84 -14.84 -0.10 -2.58
CA SER A 84 -14.10 -0.59 -3.75
C SER A 84 -13.47 -1.96 -3.51
N TRP A 85 -13.35 -2.71 -4.60
CA TRP A 85 -12.66 -3.99 -4.67
C TRP A 85 -11.50 -3.89 -5.67
N HIS A 86 -10.27 -4.25 -5.24
CA HIS A 86 -9.04 -4.05 -6.02
C HIS A 86 -8.50 -5.33 -6.69
N GLY A 87 -9.29 -6.39 -6.75
CA GLY A 87 -9.03 -7.54 -7.61
C GLY A 87 -8.15 -8.63 -7.04
N TRP A 88 -7.46 -8.42 -5.92
CA TRP A 88 -6.65 -9.47 -5.32
C TRP A 88 -7.52 -10.60 -4.78
N VAL A 89 -7.14 -11.84 -5.12
CA VAL A 89 -7.75 -13.07 -4.60
C VAL A 89 -6.66 -13.99 -4.08
N ARG A 90 -6.91 -14.67 -2.97
CA ARG A 90 -5.95 -15.59 -2.37
C ARG A 90 -5.49 -16.65 -3.38
N GLY A 91 -4.18 -16.87 -3.48
CA GLY A 91 -3.58 -17.79 -4.42
C GLY A 91 -3.52 -17.31 -5.86
N TRP A 92 -3.89 -16.03 -6.09
CA TRP A 92 -3.76 -15.43 -7.41
C TRP A 92 -2.34 -14.88 -7.60
N SER A 93 -1.76 -15.15 -8.76
CA SER A 93 -0.58 -14.45 -9.23
C SER A 93 -0.88 -13.76 -10.57
N ALA A 94 -0.18 -12.68 -10.84
CA ALA A 94 -0.32 -11.94 -12.10
C ALA A 94 -0.16 -12.85 -13.34
N ARG A 95 0.51 -13.98 -13.19
CA ARG A 95 0.69 -14.99 -14.24
C ARG A 95 -0.56 -15.80 -14.52
N GLN A 96 -1.43 -15.96 -13.52
CA GLN A 96 -2.59 -16.86 -13.63
C GLN A 96 -3.83 -16.18 -14.20
N SER A 97 -3.90 -14.85 -14.17
CA SER A 97 -5.03 -14.12 -14.73
C SER A 97 -4.66 -12.78 -15.33
N PRO A 98 -4.03 -12.78 -16.52
CA PRO A 98 -3.64 -11.53 -17.20
C PRO A 98 -4.84 -10.65 -17.60
N LYS A 99 -6.07 -11.18 -17.49
CA LYS A 99 -7.31 -10.46 -17.83
C LYS A 99 -7.94 -9.72 -16.65
N ARG A 100 -7.55 -10.02 -15.41
CA ARG A 100 -8.04 -9.28 -14.23
C ARG A 100 -7.17 -8.07 -14.01
N ARG A 101 -7.66 -6.92 -14.42
CA ARG A 101 -7.05 -5.64 -14.11
C ARG A 101 -7.59 -5.16 -12.78
N ASP A 102 -6.71 -4.60 -11.98
CA ASP A 102 -7.11 -3.92 -10.76
C ASP A 102 -8.07 -2.77 -11.08
N LEU A 103 -9.04 -2.61 -10.21
CA LEU A 103 -9.92 -1.46 -10.30
C LEU A 103 -9.18 -0.22 -9.79
N LEU A 104 -9.29 0.87 -10.53
CA LEU A 104 -8.81 2.20 -10.16
C LEU A 104 -7.30 2.28 -9.79
N PRO A 105 -6.40 1.66 -10.55
CA PRO A 105 -4.99 1.91 -10.35
C PRO A 105 -4.68 3.37 -10.70
N VAL A 106 -3.83 4.00 -9.90
CA VAL A 106 -3.27 5.33 -10.18
C VAL A 106 -1.91 5.17 -10.86
N VAL A 107 -1.08 4.32 -10.26
CA VAL A 107 0.22 3.91 -10.77
C VAL A 107 0.27 2.39 -10.72
N ASN A 108 0.56 1.79 -11.84
CA ASN A 108 0.62 0.35 -11.97
C ASN A 108 2.05 -0.06 -12.34
N LEU A 109 2.56 -1.09 -11.69
CA LEU A 109 3.81 -1.76 -12.04
C LEU A 109 5.11 -0.93 -11.82
N GLU A 110 5.08 0.18 -11.11
CA GLU A 110 6.25 1.04 -10.93
C GLU A 110 6.79 1.07 -9.49
N LEU A 111 6.01 0.55 -8.54
CA LEU A 111 6.41 0.50 -7.15
C LEU A 111 7.14 -0.81 -6.84
N ASP A 112 8.25 -0.74 -6.13
CA ASP A 112 9.00 -1.91 -5.71
C ASP A 112 8.96 -2.03 -4.18
N VAL A 113 8.12 -2.94 -3.70
CA VAL A 113 7.84 -3.15 -2.27
C VAL A 113 7.47 -1.82 -1.59
N PRO A 114 6.35 -1.17 -2.01
CA PRO A 114 5.90 0.06 -1.38
C PRO A 114 5.48 -0.20 0.07
N VAL A 115 5.86 0.72 0.96
CA VAL A 115 5.57 0.63 2.40
C VAL A 115 4.87 1.90 2.87
N GLY A 116 5.56 2.83 3.49
CA GLY A 116 4.95 4.08 3.95
C GLY A 116 4.59 5.02 2.81
N GLN A 117 3.59 5.84 3.03
CA GLN A 117 3.22 6.91 2.10
C GLN A 117 2.61 8.11 2.82
N CYS A 118 2.64 9.25 2.17
CA CYS A 118 1.93 10.45 2.61
C CYS A 118 1.42 11.25 1.41
N TRP A 119 0.43 12.10 1.66
CA TRP A 119 0.04 13.15 0.74
C TRP A 119 0.88 14.41 0.97
N TYR A 120 1.39 15.00 -0.09
CA TYR A 120 2.14 16.25 -0.03
C TYR A 120 2.01 17.03 -1.36
N GLU A 121 1.54 18.26 -1.28
CA GLU A 121 1.47 19.23 -2.41
C GLU A 121 0.96 18.62 -3.73
N GLY A 122 -0.24 18.06 -3.71
CA GLY A 122 -0.87 17.47 -4.90
C GLY A 122 -0.32 16.11 -5.32
N SER A 123 0.58 15.55 -4.53
CA SER A 123 1.26 14.29 -4.83
C SER A 123 1.07 13.26 -3.72
N VAL A 124 1.14 12.00 -4.06
CA VAL A 124 1.42 10.93 -3.11
C VAL A 124 2.91 10.61 -3.17
N LEU A 125 3.58 10.69 -2.03
CA LEU A 125 4.95 10.22 -1.86
C LEU A 125 4.91 8.80 -1.32
N VAL A 126 5.67 7.88 -1.92
CA VAL A 126 5.72 6.47 -1.54
C VAL A 126 7.14 6.03 -1.25
N ALA A 127 7.36 5.46 -0.08
CA ALA A 127 8.60 4.81 0.29
C ALA A 127 8.65 3.42 -0.37
N ASN A 128 9.55 3.22 -1.31
CA ASN A 128 9.77 1.95 -1.99
C ASN A 128 10.97 1.25 -1.35
N TRP A 129 10.68 0.30 -0.50
CA TRP A 129 11.69 -0.45 0.23
C TRP A 129 12.60 -1.28 -0.69
N GLY A 130 12.04 -1.89 -1.73
CA GLY A 130 12.76 -2.78 -2.64
C GLY A 130 13.87 -2.05 -3.41
N ASN A 131 13.55 -0.99 -4.10
CA ASN A 131 14.49 -0.21 -4.93
C ASN A 131 15.14 0.98 -4.19
N ARG A 132 14.87 1.14 -2.90
CA ARG A 132 15.49 2.17 -2.03
C ARG A 132 15.19 3.61 -2.45
N THR A 133 13.99 3.84 -2.96
CA THR A 133 13.58 5.18 -3.40
C THR A 133 12.38 5.68 -2.60
N VAL A 134 12.24 7.00 -2.58
CA VAL A 134 10.95 7.64 -2.37
C VAL A 134 10.50 8.16 -3.72
N SER A 135 9.40 7.63 -4.23
CA SER A 135 8.78 8.11 -5.47
C SER A 135 7.73 9.15 -5.17
N ARG A 136 7.57 10.09 -6.10
CA ARG A 136 6.52 11.11 -6.11
C ARG A 136 5.58 10.85 -7.27
N HIS A 137 4.30 10.86 -6.98
CA HIS A 137 3.23 10.64 -7.93
C HIS A 137 2.31 11.85 -7.92
N LEU A 138 2.47 12.74 -8.90
CA LEU A 138 1.62 13.94 -9.03
C LEU A 138 0.24 13.53 -9.53
N ILE A 139 -0.74 13.60 -8.63
CA ILE A 139 -2.07 13.06 -8.86
C ILE A 139 -2.88 13.97 -9.78
N SER A 140 -3.38 13.44 -10.87
CA SER A 140 -4.27 14.10 -11.81
C SER A 140 -5.52 13.26 -12.06
N ALA A 141 -6.67 13.93 -12.29
CA ALA A 141 -7.91 13.24 -12.63
C ALA A 141 -7.78 12.52 -13.98
N ASN A 142 -8.31 11.29 -14.04
CA ASN A 142 -8.33 10.49 -15.24
C ASN A 142 -9.63 9.68 -15.29
N GLY A 143 -10.62 10.14 -16.03
CA GLY A 143 -11.95 9.54 -16.05
C GLY A 143 -12.60 9.51 -14.66
N ALA A 144 -13.04 8.35 -14.22
CA ALA A 144 -13.62 8.14 -12.89
C ALA A 144 -12.56 7.91 -11.79
N GLY A 145 -11.29 7.91 -12.14
CA GLY A 145 -10.16 7.69 -11.25
C GLY A 145 -9.08 8.74 -11.39
N PHE A 146 -7.85 8.31 -11.19
CA PHE A 146 -6.67 9.15 -11.21
C PHE A 146 -5.55 8.48 -12.00
N ALA A 147 -4.62 9.28 -12.47
CA ALA A 147 -3.33 8.87 -12.99
C ALA A 147 -2.24 9.76 -12.40
N ALA A 148 -1.03 9.27 -12.41
CA ALA A 148 0.12 10.05 -11.98
C ALA A 148 1.37 9.63 -12.76
N PRO A 149 2.15 10.57 -13.29
CA PRO A 149 3.52 10.29 -13.66
C PRO A 149 4.34 10.00 -12.40
N THR A 150 5.31 9.13 -12.52
CA THR A 150 6.24 8.79 -11.46
C THR A 150 7.52 9.60 -11.61
N ASP A 151 7.95 10.19 -10.52
CA ASP A 151 9.23 10.89 -10.38
C ASP A 151 9.94 10.39 -9.11
N PHE A 152 11.26 10.51 -9.05
CA PHE A 152 12.01 10.12 -7.86
C PHE A 152 12.31 11.35 -7.00
N PHE A 153 11.68 11.36 -5.82
CA PHE A 153 11.88 12.41 -4.83
C PHE A 153 13.19 12.24 -4.05
N LEU A 154 13.51 10.98 -3.69
CA LEU A 154 14.72 10.63 -2.96
C LEU A 154 15.20 9.26 -3.42
N ARG A 155 16.51 9.09 -3.50
CA ARG A 155 17.14 7.79 -3.77
C ARG A 155 18.14 7.47 -2.68
N GLY A 156 17.95 6.34 -2.02
CA GLY A 156 18.89 5.80 -1.05
C GLY A 156 20.05 5.07 -1.72
N ASP A 157 21.12 4.94 -1.00
CA ASP A 157 22.29 4.16 -1.38
C ASP A 157 22.43 2.89 -0.53
N GLY A 158 23.23 1.96 -1.00
CA GLY A 158 23.65 0.78 -0.25
C GLY A 158 22.51 0.01 0.38
N LEU A 159 22.55 -0.10 1.71
CA LEU A 159 21.65 -0.93 2.51
C LEU A 159 20.50 -0.14 3.15
N ARG A 160 20.43 1.17 2.89
CA ARG A 160 19.43 2.05 3.47
C ARG A 160 18.13 2.01 2.66
N ARG A 161 17.04 1.63 3.33
CA ARG A 161 15.73 1.43 2.71
C ARG A 161 14.67 2.31 3.37
N PRO A 162 14.01 3.21 2.64
CA PRO A 162 12.97 4.05 3.21
C PRO A 162 11.77 3.20 3.62
N VAL A 163 11.19 3.52 4.77
CA VAL A 163 10.07 2.79 5.38
C VAL A 163 8.86 3.70 5.57
N SER A 164 9.07 4.94 5.99
CA SER A 164 7.98 5.88 6.26
C SER A 164 8.37 7.29 5.86
N ILE A 165 7.37 8.10 5.54
CA ILE A 165 7.53 9.50 5.15
C ILE A 165 6.49 10.31 5.90
N THR A 166 6.93 11.41 6.51
CA THR A 166 6.04 12.32 7.22
C THR A 166 6.39 13.77 6.88
N PRO A 167 5.49 14.53 6.27
CA PRO A 167 5.67 15.95 6.08
C PRO A 167 5.52 16.69 7.40
N LEU A 168 6.35 17.70 7.62
CA LEU A 168 6.26 18.62 8.75
C LEU A 168 5.57 19.92 8.31
N ASN A 169 5.01 20.64 9.28
CA ASN A 169 4.28 21.88 9.02
C ASN A 169 5.18 23.05 8.54
N ASP A 170 6.48 22.91 8.66
CA ASP A 170 7.48 23.91 8.26
C ASP A 170 8.08 23.65 6.86
N GLY A 171 7.47 22.75 6.09
CA GLY A 171 7.92 22.39 4.75
C GLY A 171 9.03 21.34 4.70
N ARG A 172 9.52 20.88 5.85
CA ARG A 172 10.48 19.76 5.90
C ARG A 172 9.79 18.43 5.78
N MET A 173 10.57 17.41 5.39
CA MET A 173 10.13 16.03 5.28
C MET A 173 11.02 15.15 6.17
N VAL A 174 10.39 14.27 6.94
CA VAL A 174 11.11 13.25 7.71
C VAL A 174 10.89 11.90 7.03
N VAL A 175 11.98 11.20 6.77
CA VAL A 175 11.96 9.85 6.19
C VAL A 175 12.63 8.91 7.16
N SER A 176 11.90 7.90 7.64
CA SER A 176 12.52 6.82 8.40
C SER A 176 13.13 5.80 7.45
N VAL A 177 14.30 5.30 7.81
CA VAL A 177 15.08 4.40 6.98
C VAL A 177 15.42 3.16 7.80
N CYS A 178 15.14 1.99 7.22
CA CYS A 178 15.62 0.72 7.73
C CYS A 178 17.01 0.45 7.17
N TYR A 179 17.94 0.07 8.03
CA TYR A 179 19.24 -0.43 7.61
C TYR A 179 19.19 -1.95 7.49
N MET A 180 19.39 -2.45 6.29
CA MET A 180 19.43 -3.88 6.03
C MET A 180 20.85 -4.28 5.63
N GLN A 181 21.44 -5.14 6.42
CA GLN A 181 22.68 -5.81 6.04
C GLN A 181 22.41 -6.77 4.89
N GLY A 182 23.16 -6.64 3.81
CA GLY A 182 23.08 -7.60 2.71
C GLY A 182 23.61 -8.96 3.18
N ASN A 183 22.91 -10.02 2.89
CA ASN A 183 23.18 -11.43 3.24
C ASN A 183 23.66 -11.67 4.68
N GLU A 184 22.89 -12.45 5.37
CA GLU A 184 23.14 -12.96 6.72
C GLU A 184 24.62 -13.35 6.91
N GLY A 185 25.30 -12.69 7.82
CA GLY A 185 26.64 -13.07 8.26
C GLY A 185 27.74 -12.01 8.15
N SER A 186 27.52 -10.88 7.52
CA SER A 186 28.51 -9.81 7.56
C SER A 186 28.37 -8.98 8.84
N PRO A 187 29.40 -8.86 9.69
CA PRO A 187 29.31 -8.05 10.90
C PRO A 187 29.10 -6.58 10.56
N VAL A 188 28.16 -5.92 11.27
CA VAL A 188 27.99 -4.48 11.21
C VAL A 188 29.29 -3.83 11.62
N ARG A 189 29.92 -3.06 10.75
CA ARG A 189 31.06 -2.25 11.13
C ARG A 189 30.55 -1.04 11.92
N GLN A 190 31.14 -0.77 13.07
CA GLN A 190 30.76 0.32 13.95
C GLN A 190 30.88 1.72 13.28
N THR A 191 31.63 1.80 12.19
CA THR A 191 31.80 3.00 11.35
C THR A 191 30.60 3.30 10.45
N ASP A 192 29.63 2.40 10.34
CA ASP A 192 28.44 2.58 9.49
C ASP A 192 27.26 3.21 10.27
N LEU A 193 27.50 3.64 11.51
CA LEU A 193 26.49 4.21 12.42
C LEU A 193 26.59 5.75 12.56
N LEU A 194 27.14 6.44 11.59
CA LEU A 194 27.20 7.93 11.58
C LEU A 194 26.22 8.49 10.57
#